data_ed5718878456f5e4f9c3068999435300
#
_entry.id   ed5718878456f5e4f9c3068999435300
#
_cell.length_a   1.000
_cell.length_b   1.000
_cell.length_c   1.000
_cell.angle_alpha   90.00
_cell.angle_beta   90.00
_cell.angle_gamma   90.00
#
_symmetry.space_group_name_H-M   'P 1'
#
loop_
_entity.id
_entity.type
_entity.pdbx_description
1 polymer ?
#
loop_
_entity_poly.entity_id
_entity_poly.type
_entity_poly.pdbx_seq_one_letter_code
_entity_poly.pdbx_strand_id
1 'polypeptide(L)'
;MKNSKSILRNILKYLLLVVILIGGSYGAYSYFNSSTSSTESQVQINKKETKKQEEKYVVDKAEKEYLEKKFNELKAINKEVIGYMYVPGDGKDSLKEPMLQTTNNSKYLEYDLNNKPAPLLGAVFMDYENQPDLTKSDVKWVFGHARAGIEEKKITLDTRVFNNMNWFGKKDYFDSHRVIVMETSERKYYYEVTGVKVVNEFTNLYQIPTTSDKKGEFIKLFKEGAKNWLENSKISGEDNMTVFCTCRLDDVALRTLVLARQVPDNELKEFLEKNKELLNS
;
A
#
# COMPACT_ATOMS: atom_id res chain seq x y z
N MET A 1 -15.67 47.22 46.04
CA MET A 1 -16.96 46.92 45.37
C MET A 1 -17.11 47.37 43.91
N LYS A 2 -16.07 47.94 43.24
CA LYS A 2 -16.14 48.37 41.82
C LYS A 2 -15.87 47.29 40.79
N ASN A 3 -15.18 46.18 41.14
CA ASN A 3 -14.79 45.14 40.18
C ASN A 3 -15.88 44.11 39.84
N SER A 4 -16.84 43.86 40.74
CA SER A 4 -17.90 42.88 40.52
C SER A 4 -18.88 43.25 39.40
N LYS A 5 -19.23 44.54 39.25
CA LYS A 5 -20.14 45.02 38.21
C LYS A 5 -19.55 44.96 36.78
N SER A 6 -18.21 45.10 36.68
CA SER A 6 -17.50 45.00 35.41
C SER A 6 -17.45 43.54 34.90
N ILE A 7 -17.20 42.60 35.78
CA ILE A 7 -17.14 41.17 35.48
C ILE A 7 -18.55 40.67 35.06
N LEU A 8 -19.56 41.02 35.80
CA LEU A 8 -20.96 40.66 35.50
C LEU A 8 -21.43 41.19 34.14
N ARG A 9 -21.03 42.44 33.78
CA ARG A 9 -21.33 43.04 32.48
C ARG A 9 -20.62 42.38 31.31
N ASN A 10 -19.41 41.89 31.51
CA ASN A 10 -18.68 41.12 30.49
C ASN A 10 -19.26 39.71 30.30
N ILE A 11 -19.61 39.03 31.39
CA ILE A 11 -20.26 37.71 31.33
C ILE A 11 -21.62 37.84 30.57
N LEU A 12 -22.39 38.87 30.83
CA LEU A 12 -23.69 39.11 30.15
C LEU A 12 -23.50 39.36 28.65
N LYS A 13 -22.41 40.04 28.24
CA LYS A 13 -22.09 40.28 26.81
C LYS A 13 -21.70 38.98 26.10
N TYR A 14 -20.93 38.11 26.75
CA TYR A 14 -20.55 36.79 26.16
C TYR A 14 -21.75 35.85 26.07
N LEU A 15 -22.66 35.86 27.07
CA LEU A 15 -23.90 35.09 27.01
C LEU A 15 -24.82 35.57 25.87
N LEU A 16 -24.92 36.90 25.64
CA LEU A 16 -25.70 37.44 24.52
C LEU A 16 -25.10 37.06 23.15
N LEU A 17 -23.78 37.03 22.99
CA LEU A 17 -23.11 36.61 21.78
C LEU A 17 -23.34 35.13 21.49
N VAL A 18 -23.32 34.26 22.49
CA VAL A 18 -23.58 32.82 22.35
C VAL A 18 -25.05 32.58 21.90
N VAL A 19 -26.01 33.31 22.45
CA VAL A 19 -27.44 33.21 22.06
C VAL A 19 -27.64 33.66 20.60
N ILE A 20 -26.94 34.70 20.14
CA ILE A 20 -27.02 35.18 18.74
C ILE A 20 -26.42 34.15 17.78
N LEU A 21 -25.31 33.50 18.14
CA LEU A 21 -24.67 32.45 17.32
C LEU A 21 -25.52 31.17 17.20
N ILE A 22 -26.18 30.75 18.28
CA ILE A 22 -27.09 29.60 18.29
C ILE A 22 -28.39 29.90 17.56
N GLY A 23 -29.00 31.10 17.78
CA GLY A 23 -30.20 31.51 17.09
C GLY A 23 -30.02 31.75 15.59
N GLY A 24 -28.85 32.28 15.17
CA GLY A 24 -28.51 32.49 13.78
C GLY A 24 -28.34 31.19 12.99
N SER A 25 -27.72 30.15 13.61
CA SER A 25 -27.54 28.83 12.98
C SER A 25 -28.89 28.09 12.86
N TYR A 26 -29.78 28.21 13.81
CA TYR A 26 -31.13 27.60 13.77
C TYR A 26 -32.04 28.27 12.73
N GLY A 27 -31.96 29.59 12.59
CA GLY A 27 -32.70 30.36 11.58
C GLY A 27 -32.23 30.05 10.14
N ALA A 28 -30.94 29.89 9.92
CA ALA A 28 -30.39 29.48 8.63
C ALA A 28 -30.80 28.04 8.26
N TYR A 29 -30.76 27.11 9.22
CA TYR A 29 -31.18 25.73 9.01
C TYR A 29 -32.67 25.60 8.67
N SER A 30 -33.57 26.35 9.32
CA SER A 30 -34.99 26.31 9.02
C SER A 30 -35.34 27.05 7.72
N TYR A 31 -34.60 28.09 7.33
CA TYR A 31 -34.79 28.79 6.06
C TYR A 31 -34.39 27.91 4.86
N PHE A 32 -33.31 27.15 4.96
CA PHE A 32 -32.90 26.20 3.92
C PHE A 32 -33.84 24.98 3.77
N ASN A 33 -34.48 24.53 4.85
CA ASN A 33 -35.42 23.41 4.81
C ASN A 33 -36.86 23.78 4.39
N SER A 34 -37.23 25.05 4.38
CA SER A 34 -38.57 25.50 3.99
C SER A 34 -38.70 25.96 2.53
N SER A 35 -37.58 26.01 1.78
CA SER A 35 -37.58 26.49 0.38
C SER A 35 -37.68 25.38 -0.69
N THR A 36 -37.97 24.13 -0.32
CA THR A 36 -38.06 23.00 -1.28
C THR A 36 -39.48 22.38 -1.25
N SER A 37 -40.50 23.19 -1.55
CA SER A 37 -41.79 22.65 -1.96
C SER A 37 -42.47 23.60 -2.96
N SER A 38 -42.10 23.49 -4.22
CA SER A 38 -42.97 23.85 -5.36
C SER A 38 -42.47 23.16 -6.62
N THR A 39 -43.26 22.15 -7.05
CA THR A 39 -43.59 21.83 -8.42
C THR A 39 -42.41 21.57 -9.38
N GLU A 40 -41.99 20.34 -9.49
CA GLU A 40 -41.34 19.87 -10.74
C GLU A 40 -42.03 18.63 -11.26
N SER A 41 -42.40 18.76 -12.51
CA SER A 41 -42.99 17.72 -13.36
C SER A 41 -42.09 16.51 -13.45
N GLN A 42 -42.62 15.33 -13.24
CA GLN A 42 -41.96 14.05 -13.31
C GLN A 42 -41.45 13.78 -14.73
N VAL A 43 -40.16 13.97 -14.98
CA VAL A 43 -39.45 13.27 -16.03
C VAL A 43 -38.75 12.09 -15.35
N GLN A 44 -39.39 10.93 -15.43
CA GLN A 44 -38.77 9.66 -15.03
C GLN A 44 -37.64 9.34 -16.03
N ILE A 45 -36.42 9.78 -15.71
CA ILE A 45 -35.25 9.19 -16.31
C ILE A 45 -34.96 7.91 -15.53
N ASN A 46 -35.36 6.77 -16.09
CA ASN A 46 -34.93 5.47 -15.66
C ASN A 46 -33.38 5.38 -15.78
N LYS A 47 -32.65 5.87 -14.79
CA LYS A 47 -31.28 5.42 -14.56
C LYS A 47 -31.37 4.00 -14.05
N LYS A 48 -31.29 3.05 -14.98
CA LYS A 48 -30.87 1.69 -14.69
C LYS A 48 -29.43 1.82 -14.14
N GLU A 49 -29.29 1.99 -12.85
CA GLU A 49 -28.03 1.66 -12.18
C GLU A 49 -27.82 0.16 -12.36
N THR A 50 -27.10 -0.18 -13.41
CA THR A 50 -26.50 -1.50 -13.53
C THR A 50 -25.53 -1.60 -12.36
N LYS A 51 -25.96 -2.17 -11.23
CA LYS A 51 -25.03 -2.67 -10.21
C LYS A 51 -24.14 -3.65 -10.95
N LYS A 52 -22.95 -3.19 -11.34
CA LYS A 52 -21.87 -4.03 -11.80
C LYS A 52 -21.64 -5.00 -10.64
N GLN A 53 -22.05 -6.25 -10.78
CA GLN A 53 -21.68 -7.28 -9.80
C GLN A 53 -20.16 -7.22 -9.68
N GLU A 54 -19.68 -6.97 -8.46
CA GLU A 54 -18.24 -7.06 -8.18
C GLU A 54 -17.84 -8.52 -8.49
N GLU A 55 -17.16 -8.72 -9.61
CA GLU A 55 -16.54 -10.00 -9.92
C GLU A 55 -15.47 -10.25 -8.86
N LYS A 56 -15.80 -11.07 -7.87
CA LYS A 56 -14.82 -11.50 -6.87
C LYS A 56 -13.87 -12.52 -7.50
N TYR A 57 -12.61 -12.41 -7.18
CA TYR A 57 -11.63 -13.43 -7.54
C TYR A 57 -12.03 -14.78 -6.93
N VAL A 58 -12.12 -15.79 -7.78
CA VAL A 58 -12.46 -17.16 -7.36
C VAL A 58 -11.18 -17.99 -7.43
N VAL A 59 -10.70 -18.41 -6.27
CA VAL A 59 -9.56 -19.33 -6.15
C VAL A 59 -10.00 -20.69 -6.65
N ASP A 60 -9.39 -21.18 -7.71
CA ASP A 60 -9.69 -22.53 -8.21
C ASP A 60 -9.06 -23.61 -7.32
N LYS A 61 -9.48 -24.87 -7.56
CA LYS A 61 -9.04 -26.00 -6.74
C LYS A 61 -7.53 -26.22 -6.81
N ALA A 62 -6.92 -26.06 -7.97
CA ALA A 62 -5.50 -26.29 -8.18
C ALA A 62 -4.66 -25.22 -7.48
N GLU A 63 -5.07 -23.94 -7.57
CA GLU A 63 -4.44 -22.84 -6.82
C GLU A 63 -4.52 -23.08 -5.31
N LYS A 64 -5.71 -23.48 -4.82
CA LYS A 64 -5.92 -23.76 -3.40
C LYS A 64 -4.99 -24.87 -2.89
N GLU A 65 -4.96 -26.01 -3.58
CA GLU A 65 -4.08 -27.14 -3.21
C GLU A 65 -2.59 -26.74 -3.24
N TYR A 66 -2.19 -25.96 -4.24
CA TYR A 66 -0.82 -25.43 -4.34
C TYR A 66 -0.48 -24.53 -3.15
N LEU A 67 -1.35 -23.57 -2.82
CA LEU A 67 -1.11 -22.63 -1.71
C LEU A 67 -1.11 -23.35 -0.36
N GLU A 68 -2.07 -24.24 -0.11
CA GLU A 68 -2.11 -25.04 1.12
C GLU A 68 -0.81 -25.84 1.33
N LYS A 69 -0.35 -26.54 0.30
CA LYS A 69 0.92 -27.30 0.37
C LYS A 69 2.10 -26.36 0.66
N LYS A 70 2.26 -25.30 -0.13
CA LYS A 70 3.35 -24.34 0.00
C LYS A 70 3.42 -23.71 1.38
N PHE A 71 2.28 -23.23 1.89
CA PHE A 71 2.24 -22.56 3.20
C PHE A 71 2.37 -23.52 4.37
N ASN A 72 1.94 -24.78 4.25
CA ASN A 72 2.22 -25.80 5.24
C ASN A 72 3.74 -26.08 5.34
N GLU A 73 4.43 -26.19 4.23
CA GLU A 73 5.89 -26.37 4.18
C GLU A 73 6.62 -25.14 4.77
N LEU A 74 6.27 -23.93 4.36
CA LEU A 74 6.87 -22.70 4.86
C LEU A 74 6.65 -22.48 6.37
N LYS A 75 5.42 -22.70 6.84
CA LYS A 75 5.08 -22.56 8.27
C LYS A 75 5.65 -23.66 9.15
N ALA A 76 6.00 -24.81 8.58
CA ALA A 76 6.77 -25.84 9.28
C ALA A 76 8.20 -25.38 9.57
N ILE A 77 8.78 -24.53 8.69
CA ILE A 77 10.09 -23.93 8.89
C ILE A 77 9.99 -22.75 9.85
N ASN A 78 9.04 -21.83 9.61
CA ASN A 78 8.86 -20.64 10.44
C ASN A 78 7.38 -20.22 10.50
N LYS A 79 6.82 -20.24 11.69
CA LYS A 79 5.41 -19.87 11.92
C LYS A 79 5.10 -18.39 11.67
N GLU A 80 6.11 -17.52 11.63
CA GLU A 80 5.99 -16.11 11.35
C GLU A 80 5.89 -15.79 9.84
N VAL A 81 5.87 -16.80 8.96
CA VAL A 81 5.58 -16.61 7.54
C VAL A 81 4.12 -16.21 7.37
N ILE A 82 3.92 -15.03 6.79
CA ILE A 82 2.60 -14.45 6.48
C ILE A 82 2.27 -14.48 5.00
N GLY A 83 3.27 -14.60 4.14
CA GLY A 83 3.12 -14.57 2.70
C GLY A 83 4.34 -15.09 1.96
N TYR A 84 4.24 -15.07 0.65
CA TYR A 84 5.34 -15.32 -0.28
C TYR A 84 5.23 -14.33 -1.42
N MET A 85 6.33 -13.73 -1.85
CA MET A 85 6.30 -12.76 -2.93
C MET A 85 7.27 -13.12 -4.05
N TYR A 86 6.93 -12.69 -5.26
CA TYR A 86 7.84 -12.81 -6.39
C TYR A 86 7.60 -11.71 -7.44
N VAL A 87 8.66 -11.41 -8.21
CA VAL A 87 8.62 -10.54 -9.38
C VAL A 87 8.83 -11.43 -10.60
N PRO A 88 7.82 -11.62 -11.48
CA PRO A 88 7.97 -12.44 -12.68
C PRO A 88 8.83 -11.71 -13.73
N GLY A 89 9.42 -12.47 -14.64
CA GLY A 89 10.16 -11.94 -15.80
C GLY A 89 11.68 -12.10 -15.76
N ASP A 90 12.27 -12.24 -14.59
CA ASP A 90 13.74 -12.40 -14.44
C ASP A 90 14.22 -13.86 -14.53
N GLY A 91 13.34 -14.80 -14.87
CA GLY A 91 13.68 -16.22 -14.95
C GLY A 91 14.26 -16.76 -13.63
N LYS A 92 15.48 -17.32 -13.68
CA LYS A 92 16.19 -17.79 -12.47
C LYS A 92 16.61 -16.67 -11.52
N ASP A 93 16.67 -15.43 -12.02
CA ASP A 93 17.08 -14.25 -11.27
C ASP A 93 15.88 -13.51 -10.66
N SER A 94 14.68 -14.02 -10.83
CA SER A 94 13.46 -13.48 -10.19
C SER A 94 13.60 -13.45 -8.67
N LEU A 95 13.14 -12.35 -8.09
CA LEU A 95 12.88 -12.29 -6.65
C LEU A 95 11.79 -13.33 -6.31
N LYS A 96 12.06 -14.22 -5.38
CA LYS A 96 11.14 -15.29 -4.93
C LYS A 96 11.43 -15.56 -3.47
N GLU A 97 10.70 -14.85 -2.57
CA GLU A 97 11.02 -14.84 -1.15
C GLU A 97 9.77 -15.07 -0.27
N PRO A 98 9.89 -15.89 0.77
CA PRO A 98 8.92 -15.89 1.86
C PRO A 98 8.88 -14.51 2.52
N MET A 99 7.71 -14.05 2.90
CA MET A 99 7.51 -12.80 3.61
C MET A 99 7.09 -13.12 5.05
N LEU A 100 7.84 -12.56 6.00
CA LEU A 100 7.66 -12.79 7.43
C LEU A 100 7.10 -11.54 8.11
N GLN A 101 6.55 -11.72 9.30
CA GLN A 101 6.21 -10.62 10.20
C GLN A 101 6.39 -11.07 11.65
N THR A 102 6.93 -10.19 12.47
CA THR A 102 7.11 -10.39 13.91
C THR A 102 6.70 -9.14 14.68
N THR A 103 7.05 -9.01 15.93
CA THR A 103 6.67 -7.90 16.81
C THR A 103 7.60 -6.67 16.72
N ASN A 104 8.57 -6.67 15.80
CA ASN A 104 9.53 -5.56 15.60
C ASN A 104 10.14 -5.64 14.20
N ASN A 105 10.77 -4.53 13.75
CA ASN A 105 11.41 -4.41 12.44
C ASN A 105 12.92 -4.76 12.44
N SER A 106 13.47 -5.28 13.54
CA SER A 106 14.91 -5.59 13.62
C SER A 106 15.23 -7.07 13.49
N LYS A 107 14.33 -7.98 13.91
CA LYS A 107 14.59 -9.43 13.91
C LYS A 107 15.07 -9.92 12.54
N TYR A 108 14.33 -9.66 11.49
CA TYR A 108 14.62 -10.19 10.14
C TYR A 108 15.65 -9.37 9.34
N LEU A 109 16.22 -8.34 9.96
CA LEU A 109 17.49 -7.78 9.49
C LEU A 109 18.68 -8.64 9.88
N GLU A 110 18.56 -9.45 10.96
CA GLU A 110 19.65 -10.22 11.55
C GLU A 110 19.49 -11.73 11.40
N TYR A 111 18.28 -12.23 11.10
CA TYR A 111 17.96 -13.65 11.03
C TYR A 111 17.30 -14.02 9.71
N ASP A 112 17.65 -15.21 9.18
CA ASP A 112 17.04 -15.80 7.99
C ASP A 112 15.68 -16.46 8.28
N LEU A 113 15.07 -17.03 7.26
CA LEU A 113 13.82 -17.81 7.35
C LEU A 113 13.88 -18.93 8.41
N ASN A 114 15.04 -19.55 8.62
CA ASN A 114 15.21 -20.64 9.57
C ASN A 114 15.52 -20.16 11.01
N ASN A 115 15.40 -18.86 11.26
CA ASN A 115 15.82 -18.20 12.52
C ASN A 115 17.32 -18.42 12.82
N LYS A 116 18.16 -18.56 11.80
CA LYS A 116 19.61 -18.60 11.97
C LYS A 116 20.19 -17.22 11.79
N PRO A 117 21.22 -16.85 12.57
CA PRO A 117 21.90 -15.59 12.39
C PRO A 117 22.40 -15.40 10.95
N ALA A 118 21.97 -14.36 10.30
CA ALA A 118 22.32 -13.99 8.94
C ALA A 118 22.34 -12.46 8.78
N PRO A 119 23.19 -11.73 9.54
CA PRO A 119 23.13 -10.26 9.65
C PRO A 119 23.38 -9.54 8.33
N LEU A 120 23.89 -10.22 7.36
CA LEU A 120 24.08 -9.68 6.03
C LEU A 120 22.99 -10.10 5.02
N LEU A 121 22.18 -11.09 5.28
CA LEU A 121 21.13 -11.58 4.40
C LEU A 121 19.74 -11.26 4.94
N GLY A 122 19.51 -11.53 6.21
CA GLY A 122 18.20 -11.40 6.79
C GLY A 122 17.13 -12.20 6.06
N ALA A 123 15.92 -11.73 6.13
CA ALA A 123 14.79 -12.22 5.34
C ALA A 123 13.92 -11.04 4.88
N VAL A 124 13.00 -11.28 3.96
CA VAL A 124 11.98 -10.29 3.58
C VAL A 124 10.89 -10.28 4.64
N PHE A 125 10.52 -9.10 5.11
CA PHE A 125 9.51 -8.98 6.18
C PHE A 125 8.61 -7.76 6.00
N MET A 126 7.38 -7.88 6.49
CA MET A 126 6.42 -6.79 6.58
C MET A 126 6.63 -6.02 7.89
N ASP A 127 6.38 -4.73 7.86
CA ASP A 127 6.38 -3.88 9.04
C ASP A 127 5.48 -4.44 10.14
N TYR A 128 5.96 -4.43 11.38
CA TYR A 128 5.24 -5.01 12.52
C TYR A 128 3.94 -4.24 12.86
N GLU A 129 3.83 -2.98 12.47
CA GLU A 129 2.62 -2.16 12.68
C GLU A 129 1.56 -2.39 11.58
N ASN A 130 1.95 -2.97 10.44
CA ASN A 130 1.00 -3.31 9.38
C ASN A 130 0.12 -4.51 9.76
N GLN A 131 -1.12 -4.48 9.29
CA GLN A 131 -1.98 -5.67 9.32
C GLN A 131 -1.45 -6.72 8.33
N PRO A 132 -1.24 -7.99 8.75
CA PRO A 132 -0.76 -9.04 7.85
C PRO A 132 -1.79 -9.44 6.78
N ASP A 133 -3.05 -9.13 7.01
CA ASP A 133 -4.13 -9.32 6.04
C ASP A 133 -4.00 -8.30 4.90
N LEU A 134 -3.72 -8.80 3.69
CA LEU A 134 -3.53 -7.98 2.49
C LEU A 134 -4.80 -7.29 1.99
N THR A 135 -5.97 -7.63 2.55
CA THR A 135 -7.24 -6.95 2.24
C THR A 135 -7.47 -5.68 3.05
N LYS A 136 -6.69 -5.48 4.12
CA LYS A 136 -6.81 -4.30 4.98
C LYS A 136 -6.23 -3.06 4.31
N SER A 137 -6.89 -1.94 4.55
CA SER A 137 -6.68 -0.67 3.84
C SER A 137 -5.60 0.21 4.49
N ASP A 138 -4.48 -0.36 4.88
CA ASP A 138 -3.28 0.40 5.27
C ASP A 138 -2.24 0.41 4.13
N VAL A 139 -1.35 1.40 4.11
CA VAL A 139 -0.16 1.34 3.27
C VAL A 139 0.80 0.35 3.91
N LYS A 140 1.05 -0.75 3.23
CA LYS A 140 1.93 -1.79 3.74
C LYS A 140 3.38 -1.49 3.38
N TRP A 141 4.27 -1.81 4.32
CA TRP A 141 5.70 -1.71 4.10
C TRP A 141 6.35 -3.09 4.17
N VAL A 142 7.12 -3.41 3.15
CA VAL A 142 7.88 -4.67 3.06
C VAL A 142 9.34 -4.32 2.89
N PHE A 143 10.16 -4.88 3.75
CA PHE A 143 11.59 -4.63 3.85
C PHE A 143 12.42 -5.85 3.50
N GLY A 144 13.61 -5.61 3.02
CA GLY A 144 14.62 -6.65 2.81
C GLY A 144 15.97 -6.03 2.46
N HIS A 145 17.05 -6.74 2.74
CA HIS A 145 18.39 -6.28 2.44
C HIS A 145 18.72 -6.31 0.94
N ALA A 146 19.36 -5.26 0.45
CA ALA A 146 20.06 -5.28 -0.82
C ALA A 146 21.50 -5.80 -0.60
N ARG A 147 21.90 -6.79 -1.40
CA ARG A 147 23.21 -7.46 -1.23
C ARG A 147 24.17 -7.27 -2.38
N ALA A 148 23.69 -6.82 -3.52
CA ALA A 148 24.52 -6.54 -4.68
C ALA A 148 24.31 -5.13 -5.17
N GLY A 149 25.32 -4.54 -5.77
CA GLY A 149 25.25 -3.23 -6.41
C GLY A 149 24.18 -3.19 -7.49
N ILE A 150 23.64 -2.00 -7.75
CA ILE A 150 22.60 -1.79 -8.76
C ILE A 150 23.06 -2.19 -10.15
N GLU A 151 24.36 -2.17 -10.39
CA GLU A 151 24.98 -2.40 -11.70
C GLU A 151 25.66 -3.76 -11.84
N GLU A 152 25.81 -4.51 -10.76
CA GLU A 152 26.47 -5.80 -10.81
C GLU A 152 25.65 -6.84 -11.55
N LYS A 153 26.22 -7.33 -12.67
CA LYS A 153 25.67 -8.43 -13.45
C LYS A 153 25.95 -9.80 -12.85
N LYS A 154 26.82 -9.89 -11.86
CA LYS A 154 27.21 -11.11 -11.15
C LYS A 154 26.65 -11.15 -9.75
N ILE A 155 25.34 -11.26 -9.65
CA ILE A 155 24.66 -11.49 -8.38
C ILE A 155 24.67 -13.00 -8.14
N THR A 156 25.33 -13.45 -7.10
CA THR A 156 25.16 -14.83 -6.63
C THR A 156 23.80 -14.97 -5.97
N LEU A 157 23.20 -16.15 -6.02
CA LEU A 157 21.89 -16.42 -5.38
C LEU A 157 21.87 -15.99 -3.91
N ASP A 158 23.00 -16.15 -3.21
CA ASP A 158 23.17 -15.85 -1.78
C ASP A 158 23.17 -14.34 -1.46
N THR A 159 23.32 -13.48 -2.46
CA THR A 159 23.43 -12.02 -2.29
C THR A 159 22.23 -11.26 -2.80
N ARG A 160 21.21 -11.94 -3.31
CA ARG A 160 20.12 -11.30 -4.04
C ARG A 160 19.05 -10.71 -3.16
N VAL A 161 18.60 -11.41 -2.16
CA VAL A 161 17.43 -11.14 -1.32
C VAL A 161 16.47 -10.07 -1.92
N PHE A 162 16.63 -8.82 -1.60
CA PHE A 162 15.72 -7.76 -2.03
C PHE A 162 16.33 -6.78 -3.05
N ASN A 163 17.50 -7.09 -3.61
CA ASN A 163 18.20 -6.17 -4.51
C ASN A 163 17.45 -5.89 -5.82
N ASN A 164 16.58 -6.81 -6.27
CA ASN A 164 15.74 -6.58 -7.46
C ASN A 164 14.87 -5.33 -7.34
N MET A 165 14.55 -4.87 -6.12
CA MET A 165 13.84 -3.61 -5.91
C MET A 165 14.66 -2.40 -6.40
N ASN A 166 15.98 -2.45 -6.35
CA ASN A 166 16.85 -1.42 -6.89
C ASN A 166 16.81 -1.34 -8.42
N TRP A 167 16.53 -2.46 -9.10
CA TRP A 167 16.46 -2.51 -10.57
C TRP A 167 15.28 -1.72 -11.12
N PHE A 168 14.19 -1.59 -10.37
CA PHE A 168 13.07 -0.73 -10.73
C PHE A 168 13.46 0.76 -10.88
N GLY A 169 14.61 1.16 -10.35
CA GLY A 169 15.20 2.47 -10.61
C GLY A 169 15.69 2.67 -12.06
N LYS A 170 15.89 1.61 -12.83
CA LYS A 170 16.20 1.64 -14.27
C LYS A 170 14.88 1.68 -15.05
N LYS A 171 14.76 2.64 -15.99
CA LYS A 171 13.51 2.85 -16.73
C LYS A 171 13.06 1.62 -17.51
N ASP A 172 13.98 0.94 -18.18
CA ASP A 172 13.67 -0.26 -18.99
C ASP A 172 13.15 -1.42 -18.10
N TYR A 173 13.78 -1.60 -16.93
CA TYR A 173 13.31 -2.62 -15.98
C TYR A 173 11.94 -2.26 -15.42
N PHE A 174 11.75 -0.99 -15.02
CA PHE A 174 10.46 -0.50 -14.55
C PHE A 174 9.35 -0.71 -15.58
N ASP A 175 9.63 -0.47 -16.87
CA ASP A 175 8.63 -0.61 -17.94
C ASP A 175 8.29 -2.07 -18.26
N SER A 176 9.25 -2.99 -18.08
CA SER A 176 9.08 -4.41 -18.42
C SER A 176 8.65 -5.30 -17.26
N HIS A 177 8.82 -4.87 -15.99
CA HIS A 177 8.58 -5.71 -14.80
C HIS A 177 7.54 -5.09 -13.85
N ARG A 178 6.38 -4.69 -14.39
CA ARG A 178 5.37 -3.98 -13.60
C ARG A 178 4.49 -4.83 -12.69
N VAL A 179 4.76 -6.11 -12.61
CA VAL A 179 3.96 -7.05 -11.82
C VAL A 179 4.76 -7.54 -10.62
N ILE A 180 4.16 -7.42 -9.44
CA ILE A 180 4.60 -8.13 -8.24
C ILE A 180 3.43 -9.01 -7.81
N VAL A 181 3.71 -10.25 -7.45
CA VAL A 181 2.70 -11.17 -6.92
C VAL A 181 3.01 -11.44 -5.46
N MET A 182 1.99 -11.33 -4.62
CA MET A 182 2.04 -11.76 -3.23
C MET A 182 1.04 -12.89 -3.03
N GLU A 183 1.49 -14.01 -2.49
CA GLU A 183 0.68 -15.17 -2.17
C GLU A 183 0.45 -15.23 -0.66
N THR A 184 -0.73 -15.61 -0.27
CA THR A 184 -1.06 -16.04 1.09
C THR A 184 -1.53 -17.50 1.08
N SER A 185 -1.81 -18.09 2.23
CA SER A 185 -2.42 -19.42 2.27
C SER A 185 -3.82 -19.48 1.64
N GLU A 186 -4.43 -18.33 1.35
CA GLU A 186 -5.81 -18.22 0.89
C GLU A 186 -5.91 -17.95 -0.62
N ARG A 187 -5.06 -17.04 -1.15
CA ARG A 187 -5.09 -16.65 -2.57
C ARG A 187 -3.83 -15.90 -3.00
N LYS A 188 -3.74 -15.64 -4.31
CA LYS A 188 -2.76 -14.71 -4.89
C LYS A 188 -3.34 -13.31 -4.96
N TYR A 189 -2.49 -12.33 -4.70
CA TYR A 189 -2.73 -10.91 -4.88
C TYR A 189 -1.74 -10.37 -5.90
N TYR A 190 -2.23 -9.61 -6.84
CA TYR A 190 -1.43 -9.05 -7.92
C TYR A 190 -1.29 -7.54 -7.72
N TYR A 191 -0.09 -7.04 -7.95
CA TYR A 191 0.24 -5.64 -7.76
C TYR A 191 0.82 -5.06 -9.04
N GLU A 192 0.37 -3.86 -9.40
CA GLU A 192 0.95 -3.07 -10.48
C GLU A 192 1.95 -2.07 -9.89
N VAL A 193 3.22 -2.19 -10.28
CA VAL A 193 4.25 -1.22 -9.86
C VAL A 193 3.92 0.13 -10.45
N THR A 194 3.65 1.09 -9.57
CA THR A 194 3.19 2.43 -9.92
C THR A 194 4.31 3.46 -9.92
N GLY A 195 5.23 3.37 -8.97
CA GLY A 195 6.29 4.35 -8.86
C GLY A 195 7.52 3.86 -8.14
N VAL A 196 8.64 4.53 -8.41
CA VAL A 196 9.92 4.29 -7.74
C VAL A 196 10.50 5.60 -7.27
N LYS A 197 10.92 5.64 -6.04
CA LYS A 197 11.56 6.81 -5.43
C LYS A 197 12.85 6.42 -4.71
N VAL A 198 13.87 7.26 -4.82
CA VAL A 198 15.09 7.13 -4.02
C VAL A 198 15.08 8.23 -2.96
N VAL A 199 15.24 7.85 -1.71
CA VAL A 199 15.13 8.75 -0.56
C VAL A 199 16.25 8.51 0.42
N ASN A 200 16.51 9.50 1.28
CA ASN A 200 17.35 9.29 2.45
C ASN A 200 16.66 8.37 3.46
N GLU A 201 17.41 7.62 4.26
CA GLU A 201 16.90 6.70 5.27
C GLU A 201 16.02 7.38 6.35
N PHE A 202 16.19 8.69 6.57
CA PHE A 202 15.36 9.49 7.49
C PHE A 202 14.16 10.15 6.80
N THR A 203 13.68 9.58 5.69
CA THR A 203 12.55 10.13 4.93
C THR A 203 11.28 10.23 5.77
N ASN A 204 10.49 11.30 5.56
CA ASN A 204 9.15 11.46 6.11
C ASN A 204 8.07 10.64 5.37
N LEU A 205 8.46 9.91 4.32
CA LEU A 205 7.55 9.00 3.61
C LEU A 205 7.24 7.72 4.39
N TYR A 206 8.05 7.36 5.39
CA TYR A 206 7.74 6.20 6.21
C TYR A 206 6.52 6.48 7.10
N GLN A 207 5.36 6.15 6.57
CA GLN A 207 4.04 6.35 7.20
C GLN A 207 3.15 5.16 6.86
N ILE A 208 2.19 4.87 7.74
CA ILE A 208 1.18 3.80 7.56
C ILE A 208 -0.22 4.43 7.53
N PRO A 209 -0.56 5.22 6.49
CA PRO A 209 -1.89 5.80 6.38
C PRO A 209 -2.94 4.72 6.09
N THR A 210 -4.09 4.87 6.74
CA THR A 210 -5.21 3.91 6.69
C THR A 210 -6.48 4.49 6.08
N THR A 211 -6.58 5.81 5.97
CA THR A 211 -7.76 6.48 5.38
C THR A 211 -7.47 6.91 3.95
N SER A 212 -8.51 6.96 3.11
CA SER A 212 -8.41 7.34 1.70
C SER A 212 -7.72 8.70 1.50
N ASP A 213 -8.07 9.70 2.28
CA ASP A 213 -7.48 11.04 2.19
C ASP A 213 -5.97 11.00 2.46
N LYS A 214 -5.56 10.38 3.58
CA LYS A 214 -4.15 10.25 3.94
C LYS A 214 -3.35 9.41 2.95
N LYS A 215 -3.96 8.35 2.40
CA LYS A 215 -3.34 7.57 1.32
C LYS A 215 -3.20 8.39 0.05
N GLY A 216 -4.18 9.23 -0.28
CA GLY A 216 -4.10 10.18 -1.39
C GLY A 216 -2.96 11.19 -1.22
N GLU A 217 -2.79 11.75 -0.02
CA GLU A 217 -1.66 12.62 0.33
C GLU A 217 -0.32 11.89 0.21
N PHE A 218 -0.25 10.65 0.70
CA PHE A 218 0.94 9.80 0.59
C PHE A 218 1.34 9.55 -0.88
N ILE A 219 0.37 9.21 -1.74
CA ILE A 219 0.60 9.01 -3.19
C ILE A 219 1.19 10.28 -3.82
N LYS A 220 0.66 11.43 -3.46
CA LYS A 220 1.13 12.74 -3.94
C LYS A 220 2.58 13.01 -3.54
N LEU A 221 2.90 12.82 -2.25
CA LEU A 221 4.26 12.94 -1.72
C LEU A 221 5.22 11.93 -2.36
N PHE A 222 4.74 10.71 -2.64
CA PHE A 222 5.54 9.69 -3.29
C PHE A 222 5.84 10.06 -4.75
N LYS A 223 4.83 10.51 -5.50
CA LYS A 223 4.95 10.92 -6.92
C LYS A 223 5.88 12.13 -7.08
N GLU A 224 5.84 13.07 -6.16
CA GLU A 224 6.71 14.24 -6.16
C GLU A 224 8.19 13.82 -6.05
N GLY A 225 8.96 14.04 -7.12
CA GLY A 225 10.37 13.62 -7.22
C GLY A 225 10.57 12.10 -7.35
N ALA A 226 9.56 11.35 -7.77
CA ALA A 226 9.72 9.95 -8.14
C ALA A 226 10.71 9.80 -9.30
N LYS A 227 11.60 8.80 -9.21
CA LYS A 227 12.57 8.49 -10.27
C LYS A 227 11.90 7.90 -11.50
N ASN A 228 10.94 7.00 -11.28
CA ASN A 228 10.05 6.45 -12.31
C ASN A 228 8.62 6.51 -11.79
N TRP A 229 7.68 6.81 -12.69
CA TRP A 229 6.26 6.84 -12.40
C TRP A 229 5.45 6.31 -13.58
N LEU A 230 4.41 5.54 -13.32
CA LEU A 230 3.46 5.06 -14.32
C LEU A 230 2.41 6.16 -14.56
N GLU A 231 2.53 6.91 -15.68
CA GLU A 231 1.69 8.08 -15.95
C GLU A 231 0.19 7.76 -15.99
N ASN A 232 -0.18 6.59 -16.50
CA ASN A 232 -1.57 6.14 -16.58
C ASN A 232 -1.98 5.24 -15.41
N SER A 233 -1.29 5.32 -14.27
CA SER A 233 -1.66 4.55 -13.08
C SER A 233 -3.04 4.97 -12.59
N LYS A 234 -3.84 3.97 -12.24
CA LYS A 234 -5.15 4.15 -11.61
C LYS A 234 -5.06 4.30 -10.08
N ILE A 235 -3.86 4.34 -9.50
CA ILE A 235 -3.67 4.39 -8.05
C ILE A 235 -4.38 5.58 -7.41
N SER A 236 -5.12 5.33 -6.38
CA SER A 236 -5.87 6.32 -5.61
C SER A 236 -5.84 6.02 -4.11
N GLY A 237 -6.34 6.92 -3.30
CA GLY A 237 -6.49 6.71 -1.86
C GLY A 237 -7.43 5.55 -1.49
N GLU A 238 -8.29 5.10 -2.39
CA GLU A 238 -9.20 3.97 -2.16
C GLU A 238 -8.49 2.62 -2.30
N ASP A 239 -7.37 2.58 -3.01
CA ASP A 239 -6.67 1.33 -3.30
C ASP A 239 -5.88 0.81 -2.09
N ASN A 240 -5.71 -0.50 -2.01
CA ASN A 240 -4.67 -1.13 -1.22
C ASN A 240 -3.33 -0.97 -1.95
N MET A 241 -2.27 -0.71 -1.20
CA MET A 241 -0.95 -0.50 -1.78
C MET A 241 0.16 -0.99 -0.86
N THR A 242 1.29 -1.32 -1.46
CA THR A 242 2.49 -1.75 -0.74
C THR A 242 3.70 -0.95 -1.20
N VAL A 243 4.53 -0.56 -0.27
CA VAL A 243 5.86 0.00 -0.50
C VAL A 243 6.90 -1.05 -0.18
N PHE A 244 7.71 -1.42 -1.16
CA PHE A 244 8.87 -2.28 -0.97
C PHE A 244 10.10 -1.40 -0.78
N CYS A 245 10.80 -1.60 0.33
CA CYS A 245 11.93 -0.76 0.74
C CYS A 245 13.20 -1.58 0.88
N THR A 246 14.27 -1.14 0.21
CA THR A 246 15.60 -1.74 0.33
C THR A 246 16.69 -0.69 0.40
N CYS A 247 17.85 -1.06 0.96
CA CYS A 247 19.03 -0.23 0.97
C CYS A 247 19.62 -0.11 -0.44
N ARG A 248 20.44 0.93 -0.65
CA ARG A 248 21.30 1.06 -1.81
C ARG A 248 22.75 0.74 -1.42
N LEU A 249 23.46 0.03 -2.31
CA LEU A 249 24.87 -0.30 -2.05
C LEU A 249 25.83 0.75 -2.63
N ASP A 250 25.37 1.59 -3.55
CA ASP A 250 26.10 2.76 -4.06
C ASP A 250 26.13 3.92 -3.06
N ASP A 251 25.09 4.02 -2.21
CA ASP A 251 25.03 4.95 -1.09
C ASP A 251 24.17 4.37 0.03
N VAL A 252 24.81 3.95 1.12
CA VAL A 252 24.16 3.28 2.25
C VAL A 252 23.18 4.15 3.04
N ALA A 253 23.26 5.49 2.88
CA ALA A 253 22.28 6.41 3.46
C ALA A 253 20.99 6.49 2.66
N LEU A 254 20.93 5.90 1.46
CA LEU A 254 19.77 5.93 0.59
C LEU A 254 18.97 4.63 0.64
N ARG A 255 17.68 4.79 0.35
CA ARG A 255 16.71 3.69 0.20
C ARG A 255 16.03 3.81 -1.16
N THR A 256 15.83 2.66 -1.80
CA THR A 256 14.92 2.55 -2.94
C THR A 256 13.56 2.13 -2.41
N LEU A 257 12.56 2.91 -2.74
CA LEU A 257 11.15 2.66 -2.47
C LEU A 257 10.44 2.33 -3.77
N VAL A 258 9.75 1.19 -3.81
CA VAL A 258 8.90 0.77 -4.93
C VAL A 258 7.46 0.75 -4.46
N LEU A 259 6.63 1.65 -4.98
CA LEU A 259 5.20 1.72 -4.68
C LEU A 259 4.45 0.86 -5.69
N ALA A 260 3.62 -0.05 -5.20
CA ALA A 260 2.76 -0.89 -6.02
C ALA A 260 1.31 -0.85 -5.53
N ARG A 261 0.38 -0.69 -6.48
CA ARG A 261 -1.07 -0.73 -6.28
C ARG A 261 -1.53 -2.19 -6.32
N GLN A 262 -2.28 -2.63 -5.33
CA GLN A 262 -2.98 -3.91 -5.41
C GLN A 262 -4.07 -3.82 -6.48
N VAL A 263 -4.08 -4.74 -7.42
CA VAL A 263 -5.10 -4.81 -8.46
C VAL A 263 -6.41 -5.32 -7.85
N PRO A 264 -7.50 -4.54 -7.88
CA PRO A 264 -8.77 -4.98 -7.32
C PRO A 264 -9.41 -6.08 -8.17
N ASP A 265 -10.22 -6.92 -7.54
CA ASP A 265 -10.80 -8.12 -8.17
C ASP A 265 -11.55 -7.82 -9.48
N ASN A 266 -12.26 -6.71 -9.55
CA ASN A 266 -12.99 -6.27 -10.74
C ASN A 266 -12.11 -5.82 -11.93
N GLU A 267 -10.82 -5.62 -11.72
CA GLU A 267 -9.82 -5.30 -12.75
C GLU A 267 -8.91 -6.51 -13.06
N LEU A 268 -8.95 -7.54 -12.22
CA LEU A 268 -7.94 -8.59 -12.22
C LEU A 268 -7.93 -9.41 -13.51
N LYS A 269 -9.08 -9.71 -14.07
CA LYS A 269 -9.19 -10.48 -15.32
C LYS A 269 -8.46 -9.79 -16.49
N GLU A 270 -8.71 -8.49 -16.67
CA GLU A 270 -8.06 -7.68 -17.70
C GLU A 270 -6.55 -7.57 -17.44
N PHE A 271 -6.18 -7.37 -16.17
CA PHE A 271 -4.79 -7.28 -15.75
C PHE A 271 -4.01 -8.58 -16.03
N LEU A 272 -4.57 -9.74 -15.69
CA LEU A 272 -3.95 -11.03 -15.92
C LEU A 272 -3.77 -11.34 -17.42
N GLU A 273 -4.77 -11.03 -18.23
CA GLU A 273 -4.67 -11.25 -19.69
C GLU A 273 -3.60 -10.35 -20.31
N LYS A 274 -3.55 -9.07 -19.91
CA LYS A 274 -2.53 -8.11 -20.37
C LYS A 274 -1.10 -8.53 -19.99
N ASN A 275 -0.92 -9.17 -18.84
CA ASN A 275 0.40 -9.53 -18.31
C ASN A 275 0.71 -11.03 -18.42
N LYS A 276 -0.05 -11.78 -19.22
CA LYS A 276 0.02 -13.24 -19.31
C LYS A 276 1.41 -13.77 -19.68
N GLU A 277 2.09 -13.14 -20.62
CA GLU A 277 3.43 -13.54 -21.04
C GLU A 277 4.43 -13.35 -19.89
N LEU A 278 4.38 -12.21 -19.21
CA LEU A 278 5.24 -11.91 -18.06
C LEU A 278 4.98 -12.88 -16.89
N LEU A 279 3.72 -13.22 -16.62
CA LEU A 279 3.35 -14.11 -15.52
C LEU A 279 3.76 -15.58 -15.77
N ASN A 280 3.99 -15.97 -17.02
CA ASN A 280 4.40 -17.32 -17.43
C ASN A 280 5.91 -17.44 -17.69
N SER A 281 6.70 -16.37 -17.49
CA SER A 281 8.14 -16.30 -17.77
C SER A 281 9.05 -16.70 -16.60
#